data_2b35b530cf247053c1178487fce7a80b
#
_entry.id   2b35b530cf247053c1178487fce7a80b
#
_cell.length_a   1.000
_cell.length_b   1.000
_cell.length_c   1.000
_cell.angle_alpha   90.00
_cell.angle_beta   90.00
_cell.angle_gamma   90.00
#
_symmetry.space_group_name_H-M   'P 1'
#
loop_
_entity.id
_entity.type
_entity.pdbx_description
1 polymer ?
#
loop_
_entity_poly.entity_id
_entity_poly.type
_entity_poly.pdbx_seq_one_letter_code
_entity_poly.pdbx_strand_id
1 'polypeptide(L)' 'MNDVANVKADKIFEKVAGMIDEDNLKPYIRMIEEKLEKEDYTTLDLAAAFLRMALGDEDK' A
#
# COMPACT_ATOMS: atom_id res chain seq x y z
N MET A 1 18.89 0.61 -17.01
CA MET A 1 18.03 0.06 -16.61
C MET A 1 16.81 0.70 -16.36
N ASN A 2 15.80 0.35 -16.89
CA ASN A 2 14.66 0.95 -16.81
C ASN A 2 13.80 0.48 -15.81
N ASP A 3 13.46 1.18 -14.91
CA ASP A 3 12.67 0.74 -13.85
C ASP A 3 11.29 1.28 -13.98
N VAL A 4 10.57 0.74 -14.93
CA VAL A 4 9.19 1.14 -15.11
C VAL A 4 8.38 0.89 -13.86
N ALA A 5 8.67 -0.24 -13.19
CA ALA A 5 7.96 -0.55 -11.95
C ALA A 5 8.22 0.49 -10.88
N ASN A 6 9.45 1.01 -10.83
CA ASN A 6 9.77 2.02 -9.83
C ASN A 6 9.07 3.34 -10.13
N VAL A 7 8.93 3.69 -11.40
CA VAL A 7 8.23 4.89 -11.78
C VAL A 7 6.75 4.80 -11.40
N LYS A 8 6.15 3.64 -11.66
CA LYS A 8 4.75 3.44 -11.29
C LYS A 8 4.59 3.46 -9.78
N ALA A 9 5.52 2.84 -9.07
CA ALA A 9 5.47 2.82 -7.62
C ALA A 9 5.57 4.23 -7.05
N ASP A 10 6.42 5.06 -7.63
CA ASP A 10 6.57 6.44 -7.17
C ASP A 10 5.24 7.20 -7.28
N LYS A 11 4.52 6.98 -8.35
CA LYS A 11 3.23 7.64 -8.51
C LYS A 11 2.23 7.15 -7.48
N ILE A 12 2.27 5.87 -7.18
CA ILE A 12 1.40 5.31 -6.16
C ILE A 12 1.74 5.90 -4.80
N PHE A 13 3.03 6.02 -4.51
CA PHE A 13 3.45 6.59 -3.24
C PHE A 13 2.99 8.05 -3.10
N GLU A 14 3.00 8.79 -4.19
CA GLU A 14 2.50 10.17 -4.14
C GLU A 14 1.02 10.21 -3.80
N LYS A 15 0.26 9.32 -4.38
CA LYS A 15 -1.16 9.24 -4.05
C LYS A 15 -1.37 8.84 -2.61
N VAL A 16 -0.59 7.88 -2.15
CA VAL A 16 -0.69 7.41 -0.78
C VAL A 16 -0.34 8.53 0.19
N ALA A 17 0.68 9.30 -0.12
CA ALA A 17 1.06 10.41 0.74
C ALA A 17 -0.07 11.43 0.86
N GLY A 18 -0.76 11.67 -0.24
CA GLY A 18 -1.90 12.57 -0.20
C GLY A 18 -3.04 12.04 0.66
N MET A 19 -3.29 10.73 0.58
CA MET A 19 -4.30 10.12 1.41
C MET A 19 -3.95 10.20 2.87
N ILE A 20 -2.70 9.98 3.21
CA ILE A 20 -2.25 10.04 4.59
C ILE A 20 -2.46 11.45 5.14
N ASP A 21 -2.20 12.44 4.30
CA ASP A 21 -2.33 13.83 4.72
C ASP A 21 -3.78 14.20 5.02
N GLU A 22 -4.73 13.56 4.39
CA GLU A 22 -6.13 13.90 4.58
C GLU A 22 -6.72 13.29 5.84
N ASP A 23 -5.97 12.45 6.51
CA ASP A 23 -6.38 11.89 7.80
C ASP A 23 -7.69 11.13 7.71
N ASN A 24 -7.94 10.48 6.58
CA ASN A 24 -9.15 9.71 6.40
C ASN A 24 -8.90 8.23 6.53
N LEU A 25 -7.77 7.83 7.08
CA LEU A 25 -7.37 6.44 7.10
C LEU A 25 -7.69 5.70 8.38
N LYS A 26 -8.22 6.37 9.37
CA LYS A 26 -8.44 5.74 10.68
C LYS A 26 -9.22 4.43 10.63
N PRO A 27 -10.36 4.37 9.93
CA PRO A 27 -11.08 3.11 9.89
C PRO A 27 -10.29 2.01 9.19
N TYR A 28 -9.51 2.39 8.19
CA TYR A 28 -8.71 1.40 7.47
C TYR A 28 -7.54 0.93 8.30
N ILE A 29 -6.93 1.83 9.07
CA ILE A 29 -5.85 1.45 9.97
C ILE A 29 -6.35 0.43 10.98
N ARG A 30 -7.55 0.63 11.51
CA ARG A 30 -8.11 -0.29 12.47
C ARG A 30 -8.33 -1.67 11.86
N MET A 31 -8.82 -1.73 10.64
CA MET A 31 -9.00 -3.00 9.97
C MET A 31 -7.67 -3.73 9.80
N ILE A 32 -6.62 -2.98 9.45
CA ILE A 32 -5.30 -3.56 9.26
C ILE A 32 -4.76 -4.08 10.59
N GLU A 33 -4.94 -3.30 11.65
CA GLU A 33 -4.45 -3.73 12.95
C GLU A 33 -5.11 -5.02 13.40
N GLU A 34 -6.40 -5.13 13.18
CA GLU A 34 -7.11 -6.34 13.55
C GLU A 34 -6.60 -7.54 12.76
N LYS A 35 -6.31 -7.34 11.49
CA LYS A 35 -5.80 -8.42 10.68
C LYS A 35 -4.42 -8.84 11.13
N LEU A 36 -3.58 -7.88 11.46
CA LEU A 36 -2.23 -8.20 11.91
C LEU A 36 -2.23 -8.98 13.21
N GLU A 37 -3.22 -8.75 14.05
CA GLU A 37 -3.32 -9.51 15.28
C GLU A 37 -3.70 -10.96 15.05
N LYS A 38 -4.50 -11.20 14.04
CA LYS A 38 -4.99 -12.54 13.76
C LYS A 38 -4.06 -13.34 12.87
N GLU A 39 -3.32 -12.64 12.01
CA GLU A 39 -2.47 -13.33 11.05
C GLU A 39 -1.01 -13.20 11.45
N ASP A 40 -0.19 -13.96 10.76
CA ASP A 40 1.20 -14.07 11.14
C ASP A 40 2.10 -13.25 10.27
N TYR A 41 1.63 -12.24 9.58
CA TYR A 41 2.49 -11.43 8.75
C TYR A 41 2.72 -10.06 9.40
N THR A 42 3.68 -9.33 8.88
CA THR A 42 4.05 -8.05 9.47
C THR A 42 3.43 -6.91 8.67
N THR A 43 3.55 -5.71 9.23
CA THR A 43 3.05 -4.53 8.54
C THR A 43 3.76 -4.34 7.19
N LEU A 44 5.05 -4.62 7.15
CA LEU A 44 5.80 -4.49 5.90
C LEU A 44 5.34 -5.49 4.87
N ASP A 45 5.06 -6.71 5.30
CA ASP A 45 4.55 -7.71 4.39
C ASP A 45 3.22 -7.27 3.79
N LEU A 46 2.36 -6.75 4.62
CA LEU A 46 1.05 -6.30 4.18
C LEU A 46 1.19 -5.12 3.22
N ALA A 47 2.06 -4.17 3.54
CA ALA A 47 2.26 -3.02 2.68
C ALA A 47 2.82 -3.44 1.33
N ALA A 48 3.76 -4.36 1.33
CA ALA A 48 4.34 -4.85 0.08
C ALA A 48 3.30 -5.54 -0.78
N ALA A 49 2.42 -6.30 -0.15
CA ALA A 49 1.37 -6.99 -0.89
C ALA A 49 0.39 -5.99 -1.52
N PHE A 50 0.03 -4.97 -0.77
CA PHE A 50 -0.85 -3.93 -1.30
C PHE A 50 -0.20 -3.20 -2.46
N LEU A 51 1.09 -2.91 -2.35
CA LEU A 51 1.79 -2.25 -3.43
C LEU A 51 1.81 -3.12 -4.67
N ARG A 52 2.03 -4.41 -4.49
CA ARG A 52 2.02 -5.33 -5.62
C ARG A 52 0.67 -5.37 -6.29
N MET A 53 -0.39 -5.37 -5.50
CA MET A 53 -1.74 -5.38 -6.05
C MET A 53 -1.99 -4.11 -6.86
N ALA A 54 -1.55 -2.97 -6.35
CA ALA A 54 -1.75 -1.72 -7.05
C ALA A 54 -0.98 -1.69 -8.36
N LEU A 55 0.24 -2.20 -8.34
CA LEU A 55 1.03 -2.25 -9.57
C LEU A 55 0.45 -3.23 -10.57
N GLY A 56 -0.07 -4.34 -10.09
CA GLY A 56 -0.68 -5.33 -10.96
C GLY A 56 -1.91 -4.79 -11.64
N ASP A 57 -2.71 -4.02 -10.91
CA ASP A 57 -3.90 -3.44 -11.48
C ASP A 57 -3.53 -2.47 -12.60
N GLU A 58 -2.46 -1.74 -12.41
CA GLU A 58 -2.02 -0.82 -13.42
C GLU A 58 -1.58 -1.53 -14.69
N ASP A 59 -1.08 -2.73 -14.55
CA ASP A 59 -0.58 -3.48 -15.65
C ASP A 59 -1.65 -4.10 -16.47
N LYS A 60 -2.85 -4.14 -16.05
CA LYS A 60 -3.92 -4.67 -16.83
C LYS A 60 -4.57 -3.57 -17.63
#